data_63972a663d02ce6fbe5bc8047b823f28
#
_entry.id   63972a663d02ce6fbe5bc8047b823f28
#
_cell.length_a   1.000
_cell.length_b   1.000
_cell.length_c   1.000
_cell.angle_alpha   90.00
_cell.angle_beta   90.00
_cell.angle_gamma   90.00
#
_symmetry.space_group_name_H-M   'P 1'
#
loop_
_entity.id
_entity.type
_entity.pdbx_description
1 polymer ?
#
loop_
_entity_poly.entity_id
_entity_poly.type
_entity_poly.pdbx_seq_one_letter_code
_entity_poly.pdbx_strand_id
1 'polypeptide(L)'
;MSTARAIHASSTFASRWLAASRSPRLSTPCKPGLQRQLQQPLSTSLKMQQAEQQRQIWADSPFSLITSTGVKARPEIPQDHYAREFARSMAGIHNVLLRALNASYNQCLSVSPGDEARDFFIFNQAFYTMLQSHHDMEEESLFPAIGKVSGNPDAMAVNVREHADFEKELLQFKNYIFETDPKDYDGPQMKSLIDRLGPLLQKHLHNEISTLLDLHVVGSAALKGVFSNAERGTSGGMHDLFKYAAVI
;
A
#
# COMPACT_ATOMS: atom_id res chain seq x y z
N MET A 1 10.89 25.81 35.18
CA MET A 1 11.29 24.44 35.56
C MET A 1 10.14 23.51 35.20
N SER A 2 10.21 22.86 34.07
CA SER A 2 9.19 21.90 33.62
C SER A 2 9.92 20.65 33.14
N THR A 3 9.70 19.53 33.80
CA THR A 3 10.34 18.25 33.61
C THR A 3 9.66 17.50 32.46
N ALA A 4 10.40 17.31 31.36
CA ALA A 4 10.02 16.42 30.28
C ALA A 4 10.16 14.95 30.75
N ARG A 5 9.06 14.18 30.75
CA ARG A 5 9.08 12.72 30.91
C ARG A 5 9.31 12.07 29.54
N ALA A 6 10.45 11.40 29.42
CA ALA A 6 10.72 10.51 28.30
C ALA A 6 9.86 9.25 28.40
N ILE A 7 9.10 8.94 27.37
CA ILE A 7 8.37 7.67 27.25
C ILE A 7 9.28 6.69 26.49
N HIS A 8 9.84 5.71 27.22
CA HIS A 8 10.47 4.54 26.63
C HIS A 8 9.39 3.60 26.09
N ALA A 9 9.25 3.52 24.78
CA ALA A 9 8.46 2.48 24.12
C ALA A 9 9.35 1.24 23.94
N SER A 10 9.02 0.19 24.69
CA SER A 10 9.73 -1.11 24.65
C SER A 10 9.44 -1.85 23.35
N SER A 11 10.49 -2.32 22.69
CA SER A 11 10.50 -3.09 21.43
C SER A 11 10.11 -4.57 21.67
N THR A 12 8.82 -4.87 21.88
CA THR A 12 8.34 -6.26 22.03
C THR A 12 7.21 -6.64 21.09
N PHE A 13 6.90 -5.82 20.08
CA PHE A 13 5.70 -6.00 19.24
C PHE A 13 5.86 -6.99 18.07
N ALA A 14 7.09 -7.28 17.64
CA ALA A 14 7.33 -8.11 16.45
C ALA A 14 7.22 -9.64 16.67
N SER A 15 7.20 -10.12 17.93
CA SER A 15 7.35 -11.56 18.23
C SER A 15 6.03 -12.31 18.44
N ARG A 16 4.88 -11.65 18.45
CA ARG A 16 3.60 -12.27 18.87
C ARG A 16 2.74 -12.78 17.72
N TRP A 17 3.03 -12.41 16.48
CA TRP A 17 2.23 -12.81 15.31
C TRP A 17 2.58 -14.17 14.71
N LEU A 18 3.69 -14.80 15.12
CA LEU A 18 4.15 -16.10 14.60
C LEU A 18 3.81 -17.31 15.46
N ALA A 19 3.06 -17.16 16.58
CA ALA A 19 2.86 -18.23 17.57
C ALA A 19 1.45 -18.82 17.65
N ALA A 20 0.50 -18.47 16.76
CA ALA A 20 -0.90 -18.93 16.86
C ALA A 20 -1.29 -19.97 15.80
N SER A 21 -0.47 -21.02 15.60
CA SER A 21 -0.92 -22.21 14.86
C SER A 21 -0.34 -23.50 15.47
N ARG A 22 -0.76 -23.84 16.68
CA ARG A 22 -0.62 -25.21 17.21
C ARG A 22 -1.97 -25.71 17.70
N SER A 23 -2.62 -26.51 16.85
CA SER A 23 -3.77 -27.35 17.22
C SER A 23 -3.36 -28.41 18.22
N PRO A 24 -4.19 -28.72 19.25
CA PRO A 24 -3.91 -29.81 20.19
C PRO A 24 -4.11 -31.17 19.50
N ARG A 25 -3.13 -32.07 19.66
CA ARG A 25 -3.26 -33.47 19.29
C ARG A 25 -4.13 -34.19 20.31
N LEU A 26 -5.29 -34.64 19.90
CA LEU A 26 -6.06 -35.63 20.62
C LEU A 26 -5.66 -37.00 20.07
N SER A 27 -5.00 -37.79 20.89
CA SER A 27 -4.68 -39.21 20.67
C SER A 27 -5.79 -40.09 21.20
N THR A 28 -6.55 -40.73 20.32
CA THR A 28 -7.33 -41.94 20.66
C THR A 28 -7.11 -42.98 19.59
N PRO A 29 -6.84 -44.25 19.97
CA PRO A 29 -6.62 -45.32 19.02
C PRO A 29 -7.94 -45.87 18.50
N CYS A 30 -8.19 -45.83 17.20
CA CYS A 30 -9.33 -46.47 16.57
C CYS A 30 -8.88 -47.67 15.75
N LYS A 31 -9.64 -48.78 15.93
CA LYS A 31 -9.43 -50.12 15.34
C LYS A 31 -9.49 -50.11 13.80
N PRO A 32 -8.83 -51.05 13.10
CA PRO A 32 -8.85 -51.15 11.65
C PRO A 32 -10.11 -51.87 11.18
N GLY A 33 -10.91 -51.17 10.38
CA GLY A 33 -12.09 -51.75 9.72
C GLY A 33 -12.47 -50.95 8.50
N LEU A 34 -12.16 -51.53 7.34
CA LEU A 34 -12.71 -51.28 6.00
C LEU A 34 -13.53 -50.00 5.75
N GLN A 35 -12.95 -49.10 4.97
CA GLN A 35 -13.63 -48.49 3.81
C GLN A 35 -12.59 -47.84 2.90
N ARG A 36 -12.15 -48.55 1.86
CA ARG A 36 -11.53 -47.94 0.68
C ARG A 36 -12.62 -47.14 -0.03
N GLN A 37 -12.86 -45.89 0.37
CA GLN A 37 -13.50 -44.94 -0.52
C GLN A 37 -12.50 -44.63 -1.64
N LEU A 38 -12.87 -44.97 -2.85
CA LEU A 38 -12.21 -44.58 -4.09
C LEU A 38 -12.19 -43.05 -4.14
N GLN A 39 -11.08 -42.44 -3.71
CA GLN A 39 -10.79 -41.03 -3.97
C GLN A 39 -10.57 -40.94 -5.49
N GLN A 40 -11.59 -40.51 -6.22
CA GLN A 40 -11.43 -40.14 -7.62
C GLN A 40 -10.44 -38.95 -7.67
N PRO A 41 -9.43 -38.99 -8.54
CA PRO A 41 -8.52 -37.87 -8.68
C PRO A 41 -9.34 -36.67 -9.17
N LEU A 42 -9.30 -35.56 -8.40
CA LEU A 42 -9.87 -34.29 -8.82
C LEU A 42 -9.40 -33.98 -10.24
N SER A 43 -10.32 -33.56 -11.11
CA SER A 43 -10.01 -33.22 -12.49
C SER A 43 -8.89 -32.18 -12.53
N THR A 44 -8.05 -32.23 -13.55
CA THR A 44 -6.93 -31.29 -13.74
C THR A 44 -7.39 -29.83 -13.68
N SER A 45 -8.61 -29.56 -14.14
CA SER A 45 -9.26 -28.24 -14.06
C SER A 45 -9.52 -27.79 -12.62
N LEU A 46 -10.03 -28.65 -11.75
CA LEU A 46 -10.24 -28.33 -10.33
C LEU A 46 -8.92 -28.11 -9.58
N LYS A 47 -7.89 -28.89 -9.90
CA LYS A 47 -6.54 -28.68 -9.34
C LYS A 47 -5.91 -27.38 -9.81
N MET A 48 -6.12 -27.01 -11.07
CA MET A 48 -5.66 -25.71 -11.60
C MET A 48 -6.42 -24.54 -10.98
N GLN A 49 -7.75 -24.62 -10.82
CA GLN A 49 -8.54 -23.60 -10.14
C GLN A 49 -8.17 -23.46 -8.66
N GLN A 50 -7.89 -24.54 -7.96
CA GLN A 50 -7.40 -24.50 -6.57
C GLN A 50 -5.98 -23.94 -6.47
N ALA A 51 -5.10 -24.24 -7.44
CA ALA A 51 -3.74 -23.70 -7.50
C ALA A 51 -3.75 -22.20 -7.89
N GLU A 52 -4.71 -21.76 -8.70
CA GLU A 52 -4.89 -20.36 -9.07
C GLU A 52 -5.48 -19.54 -7.91
N GLN A 53 -6.42 -20.10 -7.16
CA GLN A 53 -6.93 -19.54 -5.91
C GLN A 53 -5.86 -19.45 -4.81
N GLN A 54 -4.90 -20.40 -4.77
CA GLN A 54 -3.76 -20.37 -3.84
C GLN A 54 -2.66 -19.37 -4.27
N ARG A 55 -2.67 -18.92 -5.53
CA ARG A 55 -1.72 -17.92 -6.06
C ARG A 55 -2.17 -16.49 -5.85
N GLN A 56 -3.40 -16.24 -5.45
CA GLN A 56 -3.86 -14.89 -5.18
C GLN A 56 -3.23 -14.44 -3.86
N ILE A 57 -2.15 -13.66 -3.97
CA ILE A 57 -1.56 -13.00 -2.80
C ILE A 57 -2.64 -12.09 -2.25
N TRP A 58 -3.04 -12.36 -1.03
CA TRP A 58 -4.19 -11.75 -0.36
C TRP A 58 -4.21 -10.20 -0.40
N ALA A 59 -3.05 -9.54 -0.37
CA ALA A 59 -2.93 -8.08 -0.43
C ALA A 59 -2.80 -7.51 -1.87
N ASP A 60 -2.86 -8.31 -2.92
CA ASP A 60 -2.68 -7.87 -4.30
C ASP A 60 -4.03 -7.61 -5.03
N SER A 61 -5.15 -7.72 -4.31
CA SER A 61 -6.51 -7.47 -4.81
C SER A 61 -7.43 -6.97 -3.69
N PRO A 62 -8.56 -6.25 -3.98
CA PRO A 62 -9.14 -5.99 -5.31
C PRO A 62 -8.47 -4.83 -6.08
N PHE A 63 -7.76 -3.92 -5.42
CA PHE A 63 -7.07 -2.81 -6.07
C PHE A 63 -5.77 -3.32 -6.70
N SER A 64 -5.69 -3.25 -8.03
CA SER A 64 -4.58 -3.85 -8.79
C SER A 64 -3.26 -3.15 -8.50
N LEU A 65 -2.19 -3.95 -8.35
CA LEU A 65 -0.84 -3.42 -8.20
C LEU A 65 -0.29 -2.93 -9.54
N ILE A 66 0.68 -2.04 -9.46
CA ILE A 66 1.46 -1.57 -10.61
C ILE A 66 2.53 -2.62 -10.93
N THR A 67 2.23 -3.52 -11.86
CA THR A 67 3.13 -4.61 -12.28
C THR A 67 4.09 -4.19 -13.39
N SER A 68 3.86 -3.05 -14.00
CA SER A 68 4.70 -2.47 -15.05
C SER A 68 4.57 -0.95 -15.06
N THR A 69 5.68 -0.25 -15.19
CA THR A 69 5.65 1.21 -15.40
C THR A 69 5.21 1.61 -16.81
N GLY A 70 5.04 0.67 -17.73
CA GLY A 70 4.73 0.95 -19.14
C GLY A 70 5.95 1.40 -19.97
N VAL A 71 7.13 1.53 -19.37
CA VAL A 71 8.34 2.06 -20.04
C VAL A 71 8.77 1.26 -21.26
N LYS A 72 8.40 -0.03 -21.36
CA LYS A 72 8.70 -0.86 -22.56
C LYS A 72 7.95 -0.38 -23.80
N ALA A 73 6.81 0.27 -23.64
CA ALA A 73 6.04 0.87 -24.72
C ALA A 73 6.49 2.30 -25.07
N ARG A 74 7.57 2.79 -24.45
CA ARG A 74 8.12 4.15 -24.55
C ARG A 74 9.57 4.09 -25.05
N PRO A 75 9.81 3.68 -26.32
CA PRO A 75 11.17 3.54 -26.87
C PRO A 75 11.92 4.87 -26.97
N GLU A 76 11.22 5.99 -26.98
CA GLU A 76 11.78 7.35 -26.98
C GLU A 76 12.54 7.68 -25.70
N ILE A 77 12.28 6.99 -24.59
CA ILE A 77 12.97 7.21 -23.31
C ILE A 77 14.30 6.45 -23.32
N PRO A 78 15.47 7.11 -23.25
CA PRO A 78 16.78 6.44 -23.22
C PRO A 78 16.88 5.42 -22.07
N GLN A 79 17.63 4.33 -22.28
CA GLN A 79 17.74 3.24 -21.32
C GLN A 79 18.32 3.67 -19.97
N ASP A 80 19.23 4.64 -19.98
CA ASP A 80 19.93 5.22 -18.84
C ASP A 80 19.26 6.49 -18.28
N HIS A 81 18.09 6.88 -18.83
CA HIS A 81 17.41 8.08 -18.38
C HIS A 81 16.74 7.87 -17.00
N TYR A 82 16.97 8.82 -16.08
CA TYR A 82 16.52 8.72 -14.69
C TYR A 82 14.99 8.64 -14.53
N ALA A 83 14.22 9.14 -15.50
CA ALA A 83 12.76 8.98 -15.47
C ALA A 83 12.30 7.51 -15.36
N ARG A 84 13.08 6.55 -15.88
CA ARG A 84 12.81 5.11 -15.75
C ARG A 84 12.96 4.64 -14.31
N GLU A 85 14.03 5.08 -13.64
CA GLU A 85 14.30 4.75 -12.24
C GLU A 85 13.30 5.42 -11.32
N PHE A 86 12.99 6.69 -11.60
CA PHE A 86 12.02 7.46 -10.86
C PHE A 86 10.64 6.79 -10.87
N ALA A 87 10.11 6.48 -12.08
CA ALA A 87 8.83 5.79 -12.22
C ALA A 87 8.83 4.40 -11.55
N ARG A 88 9.97 3.67 -11.57
CA ARG A 88 10.10 2.37 -10.91
C ARG A 88 10.06 2.50 -9.39
N SER A 89 10.80 3.44 -8.82
CA SER A 89 10.82 3.69 -7.37
C SER A 89 9.44 4.10 -6.88
N MET A 90 8.77 5.01 -7.59
CA MET A 90 7.41 5.45 -7.26
C MET A 90 6.41 4.29 -7.32
N ALA A 91 6.45 3.46 -8.37
CA ALA A 91 5.62 2.26 -8.46
C ALA A 91 5.82 1.30 -7.29
N GLY A 92 7.04 1.18 -6.76
CA GLY A 92 7.34 0.42 -5.54
C GLY A 92 6.60 0.96 -4.32
N ILE A 93 6.66 2.27 -4.10
CA ILE A 93 5.98 2.95 -2.98
C ILE A 93 4.46 2.82 -3.13
N HIS A 94 3.93 3.10 -4.31
CA HIS A 94 2.51 2.98 -4.61
C HIS A 94 1.98 1.56 -4.37
N ASN A 95 2.76 0.53 -4.68
CA ASN A 95 2.39 -0.85 -4.38
C ASN A 95 2.34 -1.15 -2.87
N VAL A 96 3.16 -0.50 -2.04
CA VAL A 96 3.02 -0.60 -0.58
C VAL A 96 1.69 0.00 -0.13
N LEU A 97 1.33 1.19 -0.64
CA LEU A 97 0.05 1.85 -0.35
C LEU A 97 -1.15 1.00 -0.82
N LEU A 98 -1.10 0.48 -2.04
CA LEU A 98 -2.15 -0.39 -2.59
C LEU A 98 -2.32 -1.68 -1.79
N ARG A 99 -1.21 -2.30 -1.33
CA ARG A 99 -1.28 -3.49 -0.47
C ARG A 99 -1.88 -3.18 0.90
N ALA A 100 -1.55 -2.04 1.49
CA ALA A 100 -2.16 -1.63 2.76
C ALA A 100 -3.67 -1.40 2.60
N LEU A 101 -4.09 -0.74 1.51
CA LEU A 101 -5.50 -0.54 1.17
C LEU A 101 -6.22 -1.89 0.94
N ASN A 102 -5.61 -2.80 0.18
CA ASN A 102 -6.13 -4.15 -0.05
C ASN A 102 -6.25 -4.95 1.25
N ALA A 103 -5.27 -4.84 2.14
CA ALA A 103 -5.29 -5.46 3.45
C ALA A 103 -6.48 -4.97 4.28
N SER A 104 -6.72 -3.66 4.29
CA SER A 104 -7.89 -3.06 4.95
C SER A 104 -9.20 -3.55 4.35
N TYR A 105 -9.32 -3.51 3.02
CA TYR A 105 -10.51 -3.97 2.30
C TYR A 105 -10.86 -5.42 2.61
N ASN A 106 -9.87 -6.30 2.55
CA ASN A 106 -10.08 -7.74 2.70
C ASN A 106 -10.42 -8.17 4.15
N GLN A 107 -10.06 -7.34 5.13
CA GLN A 107 -10.30 -7.64 6.55
C GLN A 107 -11.53 -6.93 7.14
N CYS A 108 -11.93 -5.79 6.60
CA CYS A 108 -12.87 -4.89 7.25
C CYS A 108 -14.20 -5.55 7.68
N LEU A 109 -14.70 -6.55 6.96
CA LEU A 109 -15.93 -7.27 7.31
C LEU A 109 -15.73 -8.39 8.35
N SER A 110 -14.48 -8.77 8.63
CA SER A 110 -14.15 -9.89 9.54
C SER A 110 -13.70 -9.42 10.92
N VAL A 111 -13.44 -8.13 11.08
CA VAL A 111 -12.98 -7.53 12.33
C VAL A 111 -14.14 -7.37 13.29
N SER A 112 -13.98 -7.85 14.53
CA SER A 112 -14.97 -7.69 15.59
C SER A 112 -14.79 -6.37 16.34
N PRO A 113 -15.90 -5.70 16.77
CA PRO A 113 -15.80 -4.54 17.65
C PRO A 113 -15.00 -4.81 18.93
N GLY A 114 -14.27 -3.83 19.45
CA GLY A 114 -13.44 -3.92 20.64
C GLY A 114 -11.95 -4.04 20.31
N ASP A 115 -11.24 -5.03 20.86
CA ASP A 115 -9.78 -5.13 20.77
C ASP A 115 -9.28 -5.35 19.33
N GLU A 116 -9.96 -6.18 18.54
CA GLU A 116 -9.62 -6.39 17.15
C GLU A 116 -9.79 -5.10 16.32
N ALA A 117 -10.89 -4.38 16.53
CA ALA A 117 -11.14 -3.11 15.86
C ALA A 117 -10.11 -2.04 16.26
N ARG A 118 -9.64 -2.03 17.52
CA ARG A 118 -8.57 -1.13 17.95
C ARG A 118 -7.27 -1.39 17.16
N ASP A 119 -6.86 -2.65 17.08
CA ASP A 119 -5.64 -3.02 16.35
C ASP A 119 -5.78 -2.72 14.85
N PHE A 120 -6.97 -2.95 14.29
CA PHE A 120 -7.30 -2.63 12.92
C PHE A 120 -7.30 -1.11 12.65
N PHE A 121 -7.82 -0.31 13.57
CA PHE A 121 -7.72 1.16 13.46
C PHE A 121 -6.26 1.63 13.52
N ILE A 122 -5.42 1.09 14.40
CA ILE A 122 -4.00 1.42 14.46
C ILE A 122 -3.31 1.14 13.12
N PHE A 123 -3.60 0.00 12.49
CA PHE A 123 -3.09 -0.33 11.16
C PHE A 123 -3.53 0.70 10.11
N ASN A 124 -4.83 1.06 10.10
CA ASN A 124 -5.38 2.02 9.14
C ASN A 124 -4.92 3.46 9.40
N GLN A 125 -4.69 3.84 10.65
CA GLN A 125 -4.08 5.12 11.02
C GLN A 125 -2.64 5.22 10.51
N ALA A 126 -1.87 4.13 10.61
CA ALA A 126 -0.52 4.06 10.03
C ALA A 126 -0.56 4.16 8.50
N PHE A 127 -1.48 3.45 7.83
CA PHE A 127 -1.72 3.56 6.39
C PHE A 127 -2.07 4.99 5.98
N TYR A 128 -3.03 5.62 6.66
CA TYR A 128 -3.42 7.01 6.38
C TYR A 128 -2.23 7.97 6.55
N THR A 129 -1.48 7.84 7.64
CA THR A 129 -0.32 8.70 7.91
C THR A 129 0.75 8.56 6.83
N MET A 130 1.00 7.32 6.38
CA MET A 130 1.95 7.05 5.29
C MET A 130 1.48 7.67 3.97
N LEU A 131 0.20 7.50 3.61
CA LEU A 131 -0.41 8.07 2.41
C LEU A 131 -0.37 9.60 2.44
N GLN A 132 -0.78 10.22 3.54
CA GLN A 132 -0.78 11.67 3.70
C GLN A 132 0.64 12.24 3.59
N SER A 133 1.60 11.64 4.30
CA SER A 133 3.00 12.10 4.24
C SER A 133 3.62 11.96 2.84
N HIS A 134 3.17 10.97 2.06
CA HIS A 134 3.58 10.78 0.67
C HIS A 134 3.08 11.95 -0.20
N HIS A 135 1.80 12.25 -0.14
CA HIS A 135 1.22 13.36 -0.92
C HIS A 135 1.70 14.73 -0.46
N ASP A 136 1.85 14.95 0.86
CA ASP A 136 2.42 16.21 1.39
C ASP A 136 3.84 16.44 0.83
N MET A 137 4.68 15.41 0.80
CA MET A 137 6.03 15.49 0.23
C MET A 137 5.99 15.80 -1.27
N GLU A 138 5.07 15.23 -2.00
CA GLU A 138 4.90 15.50 -3.43
C GLU A 138 4.48 16.94 -3.67
N GLU A 139 3.46 17.43 -3.01
CA GLU A 139 2.93 18.78 -3.23
C GLU A 139 3.83 19.88 -2.65
N GLU A 140 4.46 19.66 -1.50
CA GLU A 140 5.29 20.68 -0.85
C GLU A 140 6.71 20.74 -1.41
N SER A 141 7.24 19.62 -1.92
CA SER A 141 8.65 19.53 -2.30
C SER A 141 8.88 19.04 -3.71
N LEU A 142 8.33 17.86 -4.07
CA LEU A 142 8.69 17.15 -5.28
C LEU A 142 8.12 17.84 -6.53
N PHE A 143 6.82 18.11 -6.56
CA PHE A 143 6.15 18.71 -7.71
C PHE A 143 6.65 20.14 -8.00
N PRO A 144 6.84 21.03 -7.00
CA PRO A 144 7.47 22.33 -7.23
C PRO A 144 8.90 22.22 -7.79
N ALA A 145 9.70 21.26 -7.29
CA ALA A 145 11.06 21.06 -7.79
C ALA A 145 11.07 20.53 -9.24
N ILE A 146 10.15 19.61 -9.60
CA ILE A 146 9.93 19.17 -10.98
C ILE A 146 9.54 20.37 -11.87
N GLY A 147 8.57 21.18 -11.46
CA GLY A 147 8.17 22.38 -12.19
C GLY A 147 9.35 23.31 -12.49
N LYS A 148 10.23 23.51 -11.51
CA LYS A 148 11.42 24.34 -11.66
C LYS A 148 12.42 23.76 -12.67
N VAL A 149 12.76 22.45 -12.61
CA VAL A 149 13.78 21.86 -13.49
C VAL A 149 13.26 21.58 -14.88
N SER A 150 11.94 21.40 -15.05
CA SER A 150 11.29 21.23 -16.34
C SER A 150 11.03 22.57 -17.06
N GLY A 151 11.08 23.69 -16.35
CA GLY A 151 10.63 24.99 -16.85
C GLY A 151 9.11 25.07 -17.07
N ASN A 152 8.35 24.09 -16.58
CA ASN A 152 6.90 24.03 -16.65
C ASN A 152 6.31 23.88 -15.23
N PRO A 153 5.78 24.96 -14.62
CA PRO A 153 5.17 24.89 -13.29
C PRO A 153 4.02 23.89 -13.19
N ASP A 154 3.35 23.63 -14.30
CA ASP A 154 2.17 22.75 -14.37
C ASP A 154 2.51 21.30 -14.75
N ALA A 155 3.79 20.91 -14.74
CA ALA A 155 4.23 19.57 -15.15
C ALA A 155 3.51 18.44 -14.40
N MET A 156 3.15 18.66 -13.13
CA MET A 156 2.44 17.71 -12.26
C MET A 156 0.99 18.12 -11.97
N ALA A 157 0.42 19.08 -12.70
CA ALA A 157 -0.92 19.61 -12.41
C ALA A 157 -2.05 18.56 -12.52
N VAL A 158 -1.86 17.49 -13.29
CA VAL A 158 -2.81 16.37 -13.37
C VAL A 158 -2.84 15.63 -12.04
N ASN A 159 -1.67 15.35 -11.45
CA ASN A 159 -1.55 14.62 -10.19
C ASN A 159 -2.10 15.43 -9.02
N VAL A 160 -1.83 16.74 -8.96
CA VAL A 160 -2.43 17.66 -7.96
C VAL A 160 -3.96 17.65 -8.04
N ARG A 161 -4.55 17.65 -9.26
CA ARG A 161 -6.01 17.53 -9.41
C ARG A 161 -6.54 16.18 -8.94
N GLU A 162 -5.81 15.10 -9.20
CA GLU A 162 -6.19 13.77 -8.74
C GLU A 162 -6.13 13.63 -7.22
N HIS A 163 -5.19 14.33 -6.54
CA HIS A 163 -5.20 14.44 -5.06
C HIS A 163 -6.50 15.10 -4.59
N ALA A 164 -6.90 16.22 -5.19
CA ALA A 164 -8.15 16.90 -4.85
C ALA A 164 -9.39 16.04 -5.13
N ASP A 165 -9.36 15.16 -6.15
CA ASP A 165 -10.48 14.29 -6.50
C ASP A 165 -10.83 13.29 -5.38
N PHE A 166 -9.86 12.83 -4.61
CA PHE A 166 -10.11 11.86 -3.51
C PHE A 166 -9.99 12.46 -2.10
N GLU A 167 -9.60 13.72 -1.95
CA GLU A 167 -9.42 14.39 -0.64
C GLU A 167 -10.64 14.23 0.28
N LYS A 168 -11.84 14.44 -0.25
CA LYS A 168 -13.09 14.31 0.51
C LYS A 168 -13.28 12.90 1.06
N GLU A 169 -13.03 11.88 0.23
CA GLU A 169 -13.21 10.48 0.64
C GLU A 169 -12.11 10.05 1.62
N LEU A 170 -10.90 10.55 1.43
CA LEU A 170 -9.78 10.34 2.35
C LEU A 170 -10.07 10.99 3.73
N LEU A 171 -10.65 12.19 3.76
CA LEU A 171 -11.06 12.84 5.01
C LEU A 171 -12.14 12.02 5.75
N GLN A 172 -13.13 11.47 5.03
CA GLN A 172 -14.16 10.62 5.64
C GLN A 172 -13.55 9.34 6.23
N PHE A 173 -12.62 8.70 5.50
CA PHE A 173 -11.88 7.55 5.96
C PHE A 173 -11.07 7.89 7.22
N LYS A 174 -10.31 9.01 7.19
CA LYS A 174 -9.57 9.53 8.35
C LYS A 174 -10.47 9.69 9.58
N ASN A 175 -11.57 10.42 9.45
CA ASN A 175 -12.46 10.69 10.59
C ASN A 175 -12.98 9.39 11.19
N TYR A 176 -13.36 8.43 10.36
CA TYR A 176 -13.82 7.13 10.85
C TYR A 176 -12.76 6.38 11.67
N ILE A 177 -11.54 6.28 11.18
CA ILE A 177 -10.49 5.50 11.84
C ILE A 177 -9.88 6.20 13.07
N PHE A 178 -9.99 7.53 13.18
CA PHE A 178 -9.44 8.29 14.31
C PHE A 178 -10.46 8.64 15.37
N GLU A 179 -11.75 8.78 15.01
CA GLU A 179 -12.77 9.33 15.91
C GLU A 179 -13.76 8.27 16.39
N THR A 180 -13.85 7.10 15.73
CA THR A 180 -14.79 6.03 16.15
C THR A 180 -14.22 5.25 17.34
N ASP A 181 -15.05 5.05 18.40
CA ASP A 181 -14.68 4.11 19.47
C ASP A 181 -14.59 2.68 18.86
N PRO A 182 -13.52 1.93 19.13
CA PRO A 182 -13.40 0.55 18.66
C PRO A 182 -14.58 -0.36 18.99
N LYS A 183 -15.35 -0.06 20.03
CA LYS A 183 -16.58 -0.81 20.40
C LYS A 183 -17.72 -0.55 19.42
N ASP A 184 -17.71 0.60 18.75
CA ASP A 184 -18.71 1.03 17.78
C ASP A 184 -18.27 0.75 16.34
N TYR A 185 -17.25 -0.10 16.15
CA TYR A 185 -16.76 -0.46 14.81
C TYR A 185 -17.87 -1.10 13.96
N ASP A 186 -18.04 -0.58 12.75
CA ASP A 186 -18.99 -1.07 11.75
C ASP A 186 -18.21 -1.45 10.47
N GLY A 187 -18.06 -2.77 10.24
CA GLY A 187 -17.36 -3.30 9.07
C GLY A 187 -17.99 -2.90 7.73
N PRO A 188 -19.31 -2.98 7.54
CA PRO A 188 -20.02 -2.43 6.37
C PRO A 188 -19.73 -0.95 6.13
N GLN A 189 -19.70 -0.12 7.16
CA GLN A 189 -19.36 1.29 7.03
C GLN A 189 -17.91 1.47 6.59
N MET A 190 -16.97 0.76 7.22
CA MET A 190 -15.55 0.77 6.82
C MET A 190 -15.39 0.35 5.35
N LYS A 191 -16.05 -0.73 4.95
CA LYS A 191 -16.05 -1.20 3.57
C LYS A 191 -16.56 -0.13 2.60
N SER A 192 -17.67 0.53 2.93
CA SER A 192 -18.25 1.61 2.11
C SER A 192 -17.30 2.80 1.94
N LEU A 193 -16.52 3.14 2.98
CA LEU A 193 -15.47 4.18 2.89
C LEU A 193 -14.38 3.77 1.91
N ILE A 194 -13.90 2.54 2.00
CA ILE A 194 -12.86 2.02 1.10
C ILE A 194 -13.39 1.87 -0.34
N ASP A 195 -14.65 1.44 -0.53
CA ASP A 195 -15.28 1.33 -1.85
C ASP A 195 -15.33 2.68 -2.61
N ARG A 196 -15.43 3.80 -1.88
CA ARG A 196 -15.40 5.15 -2.48
C ARG A 196 -13.99 5.68 -2.70
N LEU A 197 -13.10 5.51 -1.71
CA LEU A 197 -11.72 6.00 -1.76
C LEU A 197 -10.87 5.19 -2.74
N GLY A 198 -10.97 3.86 -2.67
CA GLY A 198 -10.02 2.94 -3.31
C GLY A 198 -9.89 3.11 -4.82
N PRO A 199 -11.00 3.19 -5.60
CA PRO A 199 -10.89 3.37 -7.06
C PRO A 199 -10.23 4.69 -7.46
N LEU A 200 -10.46 5.77 -6.71
CA LEU A 200 -9.88 7.09 -6.97
C LEU A 200 -8.38 7.08 -6.66
N LEU A 201 -8.02 6.54 -5.50
CA LEU A 201 -6.62 6.38 -5.09
C LEU A 201 -5.86 5.46 -6.05
N GLN A 202 -6.41 4.30 -6.40
CA GLN A 202 -5.78 3.40 -7.37
C GLN A 202 -5.52 4.10 -8.71
N LYS A 203 -6.52 4.83 -9.24
CA LYS A 203 -6.40 5.58 -10.49
C LYS A 203 -5.25 6.56 -10.42
N HIS A 204 -5.18 7.38 -9.36
CA HIS A 204 -4.11 8.34 -9.15
C HIS A 204 -2.74 7.67 -9.12
N LEU A 205 -2.55 6.67 -8.22
CA LEU A 205 -1.26 5.97 -8.05
C LEU A 205 -0.74 5.33 -9.35
N HIS A 206 -1.67 4.85 -10.21
CA HIS A 206 -1.28 4.32 -11.53
C HIS A 206 -0.95 5.42 -12.54
N ASN A 207 -1.74 6.50 -12.60
CA ASN A 207 -1.58 7.57 -13.58
C ASN A 207 -0.28 8.35 -13.37
N GLU A 208 0.12 8.56 -12.12
CA GLU A 208 1.34 9.30 -11.82
C GLU A 208 2.58 8.62 -12.40
N ILE A 209 2.63 7.30 -12.48
CA ILE A 209 3.75 6.59 -13.10
C ILE A 209 3.96 7.03 -14.56
N SER A 210 2.86 7.24 -15.32
CA SER A 210 2.95 7.74 -16.68
C SER A 210 3.45 9.18 -16.74
N THR A 211 2.95 10.05 -15.85
CA THR A 211 3.38 11.45 -15.73
C THR A 211 4.88 11.56 -15.43
N LEU A 212 5.39 10.70 -14.54
CA LEU A 212 6.82 10.64 -14.22
C LEU A 212 7.67 10.18 -15.40
N LEU A 213 7.18 9.26 -16.26
CA LEU A 213 7.85 8.87 -17.49
C LEU A 213 7.87 10.01 -18.53
N ASP A 214 6.83 10.85 -18.58
CA ASP A 214 6.76 12.02 -19.46
C ASP A 214 7.85 13.04 -19.15
N LEU A 215 8.40 13.04 -17.93
CA LEU A 215 9.54 13.87 -17.55
C LEU A 215 10.85 13.49 -18.27
N HIS A 216 10.86 12.50 -19.15
CA HIS A 216 12.06 12.15 -19.94
C HIS A 216 12.58 13.30 -20.84
N VAL A 217 11.76 14.31 -21.07
CA VAL A 217 12.17 15.54 -21.77
C VAL A 217 13.04 16.45 -20.89
N VAL A 218 13.07 16.22 -19.58
CA VAL A 218 13.93 16.92 -18.62
C VAL A 218 15.27 16.22 -18.51
N GLY A 219 16.36 16.96 -18.35
CA GLY A 219 17.70 16.35 -18.24
C GLY A 219 17.79 15.33 -17.10
N SER A 220 18.30 14.12 -17.41
CA SER A 220 18.39 12.98 -16.48
C SER A 220 19.06 13.34 -15.15
N ALA A 221 20.15 14.12 -15.17
CA ALA A 221 20.88 14.55 -13.98
C ALA A 221 20.06 15.51 -13.11
N ALA A 222 19.24 16.39 -13.71
CA ALA A 222 18.37 17.31 -13.00
C ALA A 222 17.26 16.55 -12.27
N LEU A 223 16.60 15.60 -12.93
CA LEU A 223 15.60 14.72 -12.30
C LEU A 223 16.17 13.91 -11.15
N LYS A 224 17.38 13.35 -11.33
CA LYS A 224 18.08 12.62 -10.26
C LYS A 224 18.32 13.52 -9.06
N GLY A 225 18.73 14.78 -9.27
CA GLY A 225 18.92 15.77 -8.22
C GLY A 225 17.63 16.08 -7.44
N VAL A 226 16.52 16.25 -8.15
CA VAL A 226 15.19 16.50 -7.56
C VAL A 226 14.80 15.35 -6.65
N PHE A 227 14.81 14.11 -7.14
CA PHE A 227 14.42 12.92 -6.38
C PHE A 227 15.31 12.72 -5.14
N SER A 228 16.64 12.79 -5.29
CA SER A 228 17.57 12.65 -4.17
C SER A 228 17.43 13.75 -3.10
N ASN A 229 16.93 14.92 -3.45
CA ASN A 229 16.64 15.99 -2.50
C ASN A 229 15.32 15.73 -1.75
N ALA A 230 14.28 15.27 -2.46
CA ALA A 230 13.01 14.90 -1.85
C ALA A 230 13.21 13.75 -0.82
N GLU A 231 13.98 12.71 -1.19
CA GLU A 231 14.33 11.61 -0.25
C GLU A 231 15.03 12.11 1.02
N ARG A 232 15.91 13.09 0.92
CA ARG A 232 16.65 13.65 2.08
C ARG A 232 15.81 14.60 2.93
N GLY A 233 14.83 15.28 2.33
CA GLY A 233 13.94 16.21 3.02
C GLY A 233 12.88 15.52 3.89
N THR A 234 12.59 14.25 3.63
CA THR A 234 11.65 13.47 4.41
C THR A 234 12.32 12.96 5.68
N SER A 235 12.01 13.57 6.83
CA SER A 235 12.54 13.13 8.12
C SER A 235 12.07 11.72 8.48
N GLY A 236 12.97 10.75 8.46
CA GLY A 236 12.90 9.47 9.18
C GLY A 236 11.99 8.39 8.61
N GLY A 237 10.70 8.61 8.40
CA GLY A 237 9.75 7.54 8.09
C GLY A 237 9.66 7.18 6.60
N MET A 238 9.67 8.17 5.73
CA MET A 238 9.55 7.98 4.28
C MET A 238 10.85 7.44 3.66
N HIS A 239 12.01 7.88 4.17
CA HIS A 239 13.32 7.37 3.73
C HIS A 239 13.46 5.86 3.95
N ASP A 240 12.91 5.33 5.03
CA ASP A 240 12.91 3.89 5.29
C ASP A 240 11.92 3.15 4.37
N LEU A 241 10.77 3.74 4.05
CA LEU A 241 9.83 3.18 3.06
C LEU A 241 10.44 3.06 1.66
N PHE A 242 11.18 4.07 1.20
CA PHE A 242 11.91 4.01 -0.08
C PHE A 242 12.95 2.87 -0.10
N LYS A 243 13.65 2.63 1.00
CA LYS A 243 14.60 1.51 1.11
C LYS A 243 13.93 0.14 1.07
N TYR A 244 12.77 -0.02 1.73
CA TYR A 244 12.03 -1.27 1.74
C TYR A 244 11.32 -1.55 0.41
N ALA A 245 10.81 -0.53 -0.27
CA ALA A 245 10.20 -0.68 -1.60
C ALA A 245 11.20 -1.08 -2.70
N ALA A 246 12.50 -0.75 -2.54
CA ALA A 246 13.54 -1.11 -3.49
C ALA A 246 14.02 -2.58 -3.37
N VAL A 247 13.58 -3.32 -2.34
CA VAL A 247 14.01 -4.71 -2.05
C VAL A 247 12.95 -5.74 -2.46
N ILE A 248 11.75 -5.32 -2.88
CA ILE A 248 10.65 -6.17 -3.34
C ILE A 248 10.51 -6.08 -4.86
#